data_5c4438c295c2aa6750027104d9371b67
#
_entry.id   5c4438c295c2aa6750027104d9371b67
#
_cell.length_a   1.000
_cell.length_b   1.000
_cell.length_c   1.000
_cell.angle_alpha   90.00
_cell.angle_beta   90.00
_cell.angle_gamma   90.00
#
_symmetry.space_group_name_H-M   'P 1'
#
loop_
_entity.id
_entity.type
_entity.pdbx_description
1 polymer ?
#
loop_
_entity_poly.entity_id
_entity_poly.type
_entity_poly.pdbx_seq_one_letter_code
_entity_poly.pdbx_strand_id
1 'polypeptide(L)'
;MVRDARPNPDVLFEQLGGYGDYADTKACVLWDSGQRGWYVQAKGLPALPTTHRYRVWAVDDAGSVHDCGELPLRSGGLARRFVQPGDAIDSMKGFAVTIEPAGSLPAAPSSPAVLISESLKG
;
A
#
# COMPACT_ATOMS: atom_id res chain seq x y z
N MET A 1 30.50 -9.50 6.02
CA MET A 1 29.34 -9.59 6.91
C MET A 1 28.08 -9.23 6.12
N VAL A 2 27.15 -10.13 6.10
CA VAL A 2 25.87 -9.89 5.43
C VAL A 2 25.01 -9.03 6.35
N ARG A 3 24.59 -7.88 5.84
CA ARG A 3 23.69 -7.03 6.57
C ARG A 3 22.25 -7.38 6.19
N ASP A 4 21.45 -7.77 7.18
CA ASP A 4 20.03 -7.97 6.97
C ASP A 4 19.35 -6.63 6.80
N ALA A 5 18.77 -6.40 5.62
CA ALA A 5 17.91 -5.24 5.43
C ALA A 5 16.66 -5.43 6.29
N ARG A 6 16.35 -4.44 7.10
CA ARG A 6 15.17 -4.45 7.96
C ARG A 6 14.37 -3.17 7.72
N PRO A 7 13.05 -3.27 7.69
CA PRO A 7 12.24 -2.08 7.55
C PRO A 7 12.37 -1.21 8.79
N ASN A 8 12.06 0.07 8.63
CA ASN A 8 11.92 0.99 9.72
C ASN A 8 10.89 0.41 10.71
N PRO A 9 11.15 0.39 12.03
CA PRO A 9 10.19 -0.11 13.01
C PRO A 9 8.79 0.49 12.90
N ASP A 10 8.67 1.72 12.42
CA ASP A 10 7.38 2.40 12.27
C ASP A 10 6.50 1.77 11.19
N VAL A 11 7.07 0.98 10.29
CA VAL A 11 6.30 0.33 9.22
C VAL A 11 6.21 -1.19 9.38
N LEU A 12 6.54 -1.74 10.56
CA LEU A 12 6.34 -3.17 10.83
C LEU A 12 4.86 -3.50 10.95
N PHE A 13 4.09 -2.62 11.54
CA PHE A 13 2.64 -2.66 11.57
C PHE A 13 2.14 -1.23 11.55
N GLU A 14 1.29 -0.90 10.60
CA GLU A 14 0.80 0.47 10.49
C GLU A 14 -0.61 0.48 9.93
N GLN A 15 -1.44 1.36 10.48
CA GLN A 15 -2.78 1.58 9.95
C GLN A 15 -2.70 2.54 8.77
N LEU A 16 -3.58 2.31 7.78
CA LEU A 16 -3.80 3.21 6.68
C LEU A 16 -5.11 3.94 6.93
N GLY A 17 -5.07 5.26 6.91
CA GLY A 17 -6.27 6.08 7.06
C GLY A 17 -6.89 6.39 5.71
N GLY A 18 -8.23 6.46 5.67
CA GLY A 18 -8.97 6.80 4.47
C GLY A 18 -9.47 8.23 4.48
N TYR A 19 -9.73 8.76 3.28
CA TYR A 19 -10.28 10.10 3.07
C TYR A 19 -11.65 10.01 2.41
N GLY A 20 -12.53 10.94 2.72
CA GLY A 20 -13.84 11.05 2.10
C GLY A 20 -14.65 9.77 2.25
N ASP A 21 -15.05 9.16 1.14
CA ASP A 21 -15.84 7.93 1.13
C ASP A 21 -15.10 6.72 1.69
N TYR A 22 -13.80 6.86 1.95
CA TYR A 22 -12.95 5.79 2.48
C TYR A 22 -12.67 5.94 3.96
N ALA A 23 -13.28 6.91 4.63
CA ALA A 23 -13.03 7.17 6.05
C ALA A 23 -13.36 5.99 6.95
N ASP A 24 -14.33 5.15 6.56
CA ASP A 24 -14.75 3.97 7.32
C ASP A 24 -14.03 2.70 6.92
N THR A 25 -13.15 2.76 5.92
CA THR A 25 -12.36 1.61 5.49
C THR A 25 -11.30 1.30 6.54
N LYS A 26 -11.22 0.03 6.94
CA LYS A 26 -10.18 -0.45 7.86
C LYS A 26 -9.04 -1.05 7.03
N ALA A 27 -7.87 -0.48 7.13
CA ALA A 27 -6.72 -0.94 6.35
C ALA A 27 -5.44 -0.90 7.18
N CYS A 28 -4.54 -1.81 6.89
CA CYS A 28 -3.24 -1.86 7.56
C CYS A 28 -2.20 -2.53 6.69
N VAL A 29 -0.94 -2.33 7.05
CA VAL A 29 0.19 -3.08 6.51
C VAL A 29 0.82 -3.85 7.65
N LEU A 30 1.30 -5.06 7.36
CA LEU A 30 1.90 -5.95 8.33
C LEU A 30 3.15 -6.60 7.72
N TRP A 31 4.28 -6.39 8.38
CA TRP A 31 5.56 -6.97 7.96
C TRP A 31 5.61 -8.47 8.26
N ASP A 32 6.02 -9.25 7.27
CA ASP A 32 6.30 -10.67 7.42
C ASP A 32 7.81 -10.89 7.26
N SER A 33 8.49 -11.13 8.37
CA SER A 33 9.95 -11.30 8.38
C SER A 33 10.41 -12.58 7.67
N GLY A 34 9.57 -13.62 7.67
CA GLY A 34 9.89 -14.87 7.01
C GLY A 34 9.90 -14.75 5.50
N GLN A 35 9.01 -13.95 4.94
CA GLN A 35 8.91 -13.74 3.50
C GLN A 35 9.55 -12.42 3.05
N ARG A 36 9.96 -11.58 3.97
CA ARG A 36 10.60 -10.29 3.74
C ARG A 36 9.76 -9.38 2.85
N GLY A 37 8.55 -9.15 3.29
CA GLY A 37 7.62 -8.26 2.62
C GLY A 37 6.48 -7.90 3.52
N TRP A 38 5.52 -7.16 3.00
CA TRP A 38 4.37 -6.71 3.76
C TRP A 38 3.08 -7.27 3.17
N TYR A 39 2.14 -7.57 4.06
CA TYR A 39 0.75 -7.73 3.67
C TYR A 39 0.06 -6.38 3.77
N VAL A 40 -0.51 -5.94 2.66
CA VAL A 40 -1.40 -4.78 2.62
C VAL A 40 -2.80 -5.33 2.56
N GLN A 41 -3.63 -4.97 3.54
CA GLN A 41 -4.98 -5.51 3.60
C GLN A 41 -5.98 -4.43 4.00
N ALA A 42 -7.18 -4.56 3.47
CA ALA A 42 -8.25 -3.61 3.72
C ALA A 42 -9.58 -4.32 3.87
N LYS A 43 -10.49 -3.71 4.62
CA LYS A 43 -11.84 -4.18 4.81
C LYS A 43 -12.79 -3.00 4.65
N GLY A 44 -13.88 -3.20 3.93
CA GLY A 44 -14.85 -2.15 3.70
C GLY A 44 -14.50 -1.23 2.54
N LEU A 45 -13.66 -1.69 1.60
CA LEU A 45 -13.37 -0.91 0.40
C LEU A 45 -14.60 -0.89 -0.51
N PRO A 46 -15.02 0.28 -0.99
CA PRO A 46 -16.08 0.38 -1.98
C PRO A 46 -15.72 -0.32 -3.28
N ALA A 47 -16.73 -0.90 -3.94
CA ALA A 47 -16.55 -1.48 -5.26
C ALA A 47 -16.27 -0.38 -6.27
N LEU A 48 -15.40 -0.66 -7.23
CA LEU A 48 -15.08 0.27 -8.33
C LEU A 48 -15.75 -0.20 -9.63
N PRO A 49 -16.00 0.73 -10.56
CA PRO A 49 -16.36 0.34 -11.92
C PRO A 49 -15.29 -0.58 -12.52
N THR A 50 -15.66 -1.41 -13.48
CA THR A 50 -14.72 -2.33 -14.13
C THR A 50 -13.57 -1.61 -14.84
N THR A 51 -13.71 -0.31 -15.06
CA THR A 51 -12.70 0.53 -15.69
C THR A 51 -11.57 0.96 -14.75
N HIS A 52 -11.70 0.69 -13.46
CA HIS A 52 -10.74 1.14 -12.46
C HIS A 52 -10.34 0.04 -11.48
N ARG A 53 -9.15 0.19 -10.88
CA ARG A 53 -8.60 -0.74 -9.90
C ARG A 53 -7.92 0.03 -8.78
N TYR A 54 -7.87 -0.56 -7.60
CA TYR A 54 -7.02 -0.07 -6.51
C TYR A 54 -5.59 -0.51 -6.77
N ARG A 55 -4.64 0.38 -6.47
CA ARG A 55 -3.22 0.09 -6.67
C ARG A 55 -2.42 0.52 -5.44
N VAL A 56 -1.47 -0.33 -5.05
CA VAL A 56 -0.63 -0.10 -3.87
C VAL A 56 0.68 0.54 -4.30
N TRP A 57 1.10 1.55 -3.54
CA TRP A 57 2.37 2.23 -3.72
C TRP A 57 3.14 2.21 -2.41
N ALA A 58 4.44 1.95 -2.47
CA ALA A 58 5.33 2.13 -1.32
C ALA A 58 6.02 3.48 -1.48
N VAL A 59 6.22 4.17 -0.36
CA VAL A 59 6.87 5.48 -0.34
C VAL A 59 8.16 5.35 0.48
N ASP A 60 9.28 5.77 -0.09
CA ASP A 60 10.58 5.69 0.57
C ASP A 60 10.93 6.98 1.32
N ASP A 61 12.10 6.99 1.99
CA ASP A 61 12.58 8.12 2.78
C ASP A 61 12.78 9.39 1.95
N ALA A 62 13.05 9.25 0.67
CA ALA A 62 13.25 10.38 -0.23
C ALA A 62 11.94 10.92 -0.79
N GLY A 63 10.81 10.28 -0.46
CA GLY A 63 9.51 10.64 -1.00
C GLY A 63 9.21 10.04 -2.36
N SER A 64 10.09 9.15 -2.86
CA SER A 64 9.85 8.45 -4.12
C SER A 64 8.81 7.36 -3.94
N VAL A 65 8.00 7.14 -4.96
CA VAL A 65 6.96 6.12 -4.95
C VAL A 65 7.37 4.92 -5.77
N HIS A 66 7.02 3.73 -5.28
CA HIS A 66 7.33 2.46 -5.92
C HIS A 66 6.04 1.70 -6.14
N ASP A 67 5.78 1.29 -7.38
CA ASP A 67 4.59 0.54 -7.72
C ASP A 67 4.66 -0.85 -7.11
N CYS A 68 3.67 -1.20 -6.30
CA CYS A 68 3.56 -2.51 -5.66
C CYS A 68 2.43 -3.36 -6.26
N GLY A 69 1.79 -2.88 -7.31
CA GLY A 69 0.78 -3.62 -8.04
C GLY A 69 -0.65 -3.37 -7.62
N GLU A 70 -1.56 -4.10 -8.25
CA GLU A 70 -2.98 -3.98 -7.98
C GLU A 70 -3.32 -4.56 -6.60
N LEU A 71 -4.26 -3.93 -5.91
CA LEU A 71 -4.85 -4.46 -4.69
C LEU A 71 -6.20 -5.09 -5.07
N PRO A 72 -6.26 -6.42 -5.24
CA PRO A 72 -7.47 -7.07 -5.73
C PRO A 72 -8.60 -6.95 -4.70
N LEU A 73 -9.77 -6.54 -5.16
CA LEU A 73 -10.96 -6.44 -4.32
C LEU A 73 -11.78 -7.72 -4.44
N ARG A 74 -12.07 -8.33 -3.31
CA ARG A 74 -12.90 -9.53 -3.21
C ARG A 74 -14.28 -9.13 -2.69
N SER A 75 -15.23 -10.08 -2.71
CA SER A 75 -16.57 -9.84 -2.20
C SER A 75 -16.52 -9.37 -0.74
N GLY A 76 -17.47 -8.50 -0.38
CA GLY A 76 -17.54 -7.95 0.98
C GLY A 76 -16.56 -6.81 1.24
N GLY A 77 -15.92 -6.26 0.23
CA GLY A 77 -14.99 -5.14 0.39
C GLY A 77 -13.64 -5.55 0.96
N LEU A 78 -13.29 -6.84 0.91
CA LEU A 78 -12.01 -7.33 1.39
C LEU A 78 -10.96 -7.25 0.28
N ALA A 79 -9.78 -6.77 0.62
CA ALA A 79 -8.66 -6.70 -0.31
C ALA A 79 -7.38 -7.07 0.42
N ARG A 80 -6.48 -7.77 -0.26
CA ARG A 80 -5.21 -8.19 0.31
C ARG A 80 -4.18 -8.40 -0.78
N ARG A 81 -2.96 -7.94 -0.53
CA ARG A 81 -1.83 -8.19 -1.40
C ARG A 81 -0.55 -8.28 -0.59
N PHE A 82 0.30 -9.24 -0.93
CA PHE A 82 1.66 -9.33 -0.42
C PHE A 82 2.58 -8.53 -1.34
N VAL A 83 3.38 -7.62 -0.77
CA VAL A 83 4.27 -6.74 -1.54
C VAL A 83 5.71 -6.90 -1.05
N GLN A 84 6.64 -6.97 -2.02
CA GLN A 84 8.07 -7.11 -1.75
C GLN A 84 8.81 -6.04 -2.56
N PRO A 85 9.15 -4.91 -1.94
CA PRO A 85 9.86 -3.84 -2.66
C PRO A 85 11.35 -4.12 -2.90
N GLY A 86 11.81 -5.32 -2.61
CA GLY A 86 13.18 -5.74 -2.91
C GLY A 86 14.23 -4.96 -2.11
N ASP A 87 15.22 -4.40 -2.79
CA ASP A 87 16.33 -3.71 -2.14
C ASP A 87 15.92 -2.43 -1.41
N ALA A 88 14.71 -1.95 -1.64
CA ALA A 88 14.22 -0.73 -0.99
C ALA A 88 13.55 -0.98 0.36
N ILE A 89 13.58 -2.22 0.87
CA ILE A 89 12.90 -2.59 2.12
C ILE A 89 13.29 -1.66 3.28
N ASP A 90 14.57 -1.39 3.45
CA ASP A 90 15.08 -0.61 4.58
C ASP A 90 14.79 0.90 4.44
N SER A 91 14.44 1.37 3.25
CA SER A 91 14.14 2.77 3.01
C SER A 91 12.63 3.06 2.96
N MET A 92 11.78 2.06 3.13
CA MET A 92 10.33 2.25 3.10
C MET A 92 9.86 3.06 4.29
N LYS A 93 9.07 4.09 4.03
CA LYS A 93 8.50 4.96 5.04
C LYS A 93 7.02 4.70 5.26
N GLY A 94 6.32 4.23 4.24
CA GLY A 94 4.90 3.93 4.35
C GLY A 94 4.31 3.49 3.03
N PHE A 95 2.98 3.39 3.01
CA PHE A 95 2.24 2.89 1.85
C PHE A 95 1.04 3.78 1.56
N ALA A 96 0.61 3.77 0.31
CA ALA A 96 -0.59 4.47 -0.13
C ALA A 96 -1.35 3.60 -1.12
N VAL A 97 -2.65 3.82 -1.21
CA VAL A 97 -3.53 3.16 -2.18
C VAL A 97 -4.21 4.23 -3.00
N THR A 98 -4.17 4.07 -4.30
CA THR A 98 -4.84 4.98 -5.25
C THR A 98 -5.80 4.20 -6.12
N ILE A 99 -6.64 4.93 -6.87
CA ILE A 99 -7.52 4.35 -7.88
C ILE A 99 -6.91 4.68 -9.24
N GLU A 100 -6.61 3.65 -10.04
CA GLU A 100 -5.97 3.80 -11.33
C GLU A 100 -6.82 3.15 -12.42
N PRO A 101 -6.71 3.59 -13.68
CA PRO A 101 -7.41 2.93 -14.78
C PRO A 101 -6.99 1.46 -14.90
N ALA A 102 -7.96 0.58 -15.14
CA ALA A 102 -7.69 -0.85 -15.32
C ALA A 102 -6.79 -1.06 -16.54
N GLY A 103 -5.82 -1.95 -16.38
CA GLY A 103 -4.88 -2.27 -17.46
C GLY A 103 -3.76 -1.28 -17.66
N SER A 104 -3.71 -0.18 -16.89
CA SER A 104 -2.60 0.77 -16.96
C SER A 104 -1.44 0.29 -16.10
N LEU A 105 -0.22 0.70 -16.48
CA LEU A 105 0.98 0.47 -15.70
C LEU A 105 1.64 1.83 -15.44
N PRO A 106 1.02 2.64 -14.56
CA PRO A 106 1.50 4.00 -14.33
C PRO A 106 2.87 4.00 -13.64
N ALA A 107 3.74 4.92 -14.03
CA ALA A 107 5.04 5.11 -13.38
C ALA A 107 4.89 5.82 -12.04
N ALA A 108 3.78 6.51 -11.83
CA ALA A 108 3.46 7.24 -10.61
C ALA A 108 1.94 7.29 -10.46
N PRO A 109 1.44 7.54 -9.22
CA PRO A 109 -0.01 7.66 -9.02
C PRO A 109 -0.62 8.74 -9.91
N SER A 110 -1.74 8.41 -10.56
CA SER A 110 -2.47 9.36 -11.41
C SER A 110 -3.62 10.03 -10.68
N SER A 111 -3.89 9.63 -9.44
CA SER A 111 -4.95 10.18 -8.60
C SER A 111 -4.46 10.33 -7.16
N PRO A 112 -5.14 11.15 -6.34
CA PRO A 112 -4.80 11.24 -4.92
C PRO A 112 -4.98 9.91 -4.21
N ALA A 113 -4.22 9.69 -3.14
CA ALA A 113 -4.37 8.50 -2.32
C ALA A 113 -5.75 8.48 -1.66
N VAL A 114 -6.41 7.32 -1.71
CA VAL A 114 -7.67 7.09 -0.97
C VAL A 114 -7.39 6.49 0.40
N LEU A 115 -6.27 5.77 0.54
CA LEU A 115 -5.74 5.28 1.81
C LEU A 115 -4.27 5.67 1.89
N ILE A 116 -3.82 6.04 3.07
CA ILE A 116 -2.42 6.42 3.27
C ILE A 116 -1.96 6.05 4.68
N SER A 117 -0.71 5.60 4.79
CA SER A 117 -0.10 5.29 6.08
C SER A 117 -0.13 6.49 7.02
N GLU A 118 -0.39 6.24 8.30
CA GLU A 118 -0.39 7.30 9.31
C GLU A 118 0.94 8.03 9.36
N SER A 119 2.06 7.32 9.18
CA SER A 119 3.41 7.92 9.18
C SER A 119 3.63 8.91 8.04
N LEU A 120 2.83 8.84 6.96
CA LEU A 120 2.94 9.73 5.82
C LEU A 120 2.05 10.97 5.92
N LYS A 121 1.20 11.03 6.93
CA LYS A 121 0.24 12.13 7.09
C LYS A 121 0.83 13.41 7.68
N GLY A 122 2.07 13.48 7.78
CA GLY A 122 2.64 14.69 8.25
C GLY A 122 3.50 14.66 9.39
#